data_00956529e3bf54aa5d68766133485d36
#
_entry.id   00956529e3bf54aa5d68766133485d36
#
_cell.length_a   1.000
_cell.length_b   1.000
_cell.length_c   1.000
_cell.angle_alpha   90.00
_cell.angle_beta   90.00
_cell.angle_gamma   90.00
#
_symmetry.space_group_name_H-M   'P 1'
#
loop_
_entity.id
_entity.type
_entity.pdbx_description
1 polymer ?
#
loop_
_entity_poly.entity_id
_entity_poly.type
_entity_poly.pdbx_seq_one_letter_code
_entity_poly.pdbx_strand_id
1 'polypeptide(L)'
;MTEFLDTFRGSVNTWECDEVGHMNVQFYVARASDAAFYLRHALGLSPSRIRAEGRAMVALEEHIRFHRELRAGDIMNMRSRPVELREKTMVSFHELFNSASGETSATVVALSGHFDLEARKLIPWDDEAHAAAAPFLGPLPAHAEPRSVPREKRLPAMRLEDAKVKVQQEALDALENYVAI
;
A
#
# COMPACT_ATOMS: atom_id res chain seq x y z
N MET A 1 18.96 6.29 16.33
CA MET A 1 17.86 5.47 15.76
C MET A 1 16.89 6.45 15.11
N THR A 2 16.58 6.27 13.84
CA THR A 2 15.58 7.09 13.15
C THR A 2 14.19 6.78 13.69
N GLU A 3 13.42 7.80 14.03
CA GLU A 3 12.10 7.66 14.62
C GLU A 3 11.06 7.21 13.60
N PHE A 4 10.09 6.42 14.07
CA PHE A 4 8.85 6.17 13.34
C PHE A 4 7.77 7.15 13.84
N LEU A 5 6.91 7.55 12.93
CA LEU A 5 5.69 8.27 13.26
C LEU A 5 4.58 7.28 13.55
N ASP A 6 3.89 7.41 14.67
CA ASP A 6 2.61 6.72 14.90
C ASP A 6 1.54 7.38 14.03
N THR A 7 1.07 6.65 13.02
CA THR A 7 0.22 7.20 11.96
C THR A 7 -1.21 6.67 11.96
N PHE A 8 -1.48 5.60 12.70
CA PHE A 8 -2.83 5.08 12.86
C PHE A 8 -2.93 4.23 14.13
N ARG A 9 -4.08 4.29 14.78
CA ARG A 9 -4.50 3.37 15.84
C ARG A 9 -6.00 3.11 15.72
N GLY A 10 -6.41 1.86 15.85
CA GLY A 10 -7.81 1.46 15.76
C GLY A 10 -8.03 0.01 16.13
N SER A 11 -9.24 -0.46 15.88
CA SER A 11 -9.63 -1.86 16.04
C SER A 11 -10.22 -2.40 14.74
N VAL A 12 -10.15 -3.72 14.56
CA VAL A 12 -10.85 -4.39 13.47
C VAL A 12 -12.31 -4.56 13.86
N ASN A 13 -13.21 -4.04 13.03
CA ASN A 13 -14.64 -4.19 13.21
C ASN A 13 -15.16 -5.48 12.55
N THR A 14 -16.30 -6.00 12.99
CA THR A 14 -16.90 -7.22 12.43
C THR A 14 -17.22 -7.09 10.94
N TRP A 15 -17.65 -5.92 10.48
CA TRP A 15 -17.95 -5.63 9.07
C TRP A 15 -16.72 -5.43 8.19
N GLU A 16 -15.52 -5.41 8.79
CA GLU A 16 -14.24 -5.34 8.07
C GLU A 16 -13.69 -6.74 7.75
N CYS A 17 -14.33 -7.78 8.27
CA CYS A 17 -13.93 -9.17 8.03
C CYS A 17 -14.69 -9.76 6.84
N ASP A 18 -14.02 -10.67 6.15
CA ASP A 18 -14.59 -11.46 5.07
C ASP A 18 -15.18 -12.80 5.58
N GLU A 19 -15.57 -13.67 4.66
CA GLU A 19 -16.19 -14.96 4.93
C GLU A 19 -15.30 -15.97 5.67
N VAL A 20 -13.97 -15.75 5.66
CA VAL A 20 -13.02 -16.56 6.43
C VAL A 20 -12.72 -15.99 7.82
N GLY A 21 -13.37 -14.87 8.16
CA GLY A 21 -13.29 -14.24 9.49
C GLY A 21 -12.04 -13.39 9.72
N HIS A 22 -11.34 -13.03 8.68
CA HIS A 22 -10.14 -12.17 8.75
C HIS A 22 -10.43 -10.80 8.15
N MET A 23 -9.70 -9.76 8.61
CA MET A 23 -9.81 -8.44 8.04
C MET A 23 -9.54 -8.48 6.53
N ASN A 24 -10.53 -8.06 5.75
CA ASN A 24 -10.44 -8.06 4.30
C ASN A 24 -9.37 -7.09 3.79
N VAL A 25 -8.73 -7.44 2.68
CA VAL A 25 -7.60 -6.70 2.09
C VAL A 25 -7.90 -5.21 1.86
N GLN A 26 -9.14 -4.85 1.50
CA GLN A 26 -9.55 -3.45 1.28
C GLN A 26 -9.31 -2.57 2.50
N PHE A 27 -9.45 -3.12 3.72
CA PHE A 27 -9.26 -2.36 4.95
C PHE A 27 -7.78 -2.16 5.30
N TYR A 28 -6.88 -3.06 4.90
CA TYR A 28 -5.44 -2.80 4.98
C TYR A 28 -5.05 -1.61 4.10
N VAL A 29 -5.57 -1.53 2.89
CA VAL A 29 -5.36 -0.38 1.99
C VAL A 29 -5.95 0.90 2.59
N ALA A 30 -7.15 0.84 3.17
CA ALA A 30 -7.77 1.97 3.83
C ALA A 30 -6.90 2.50 5.00
N ARG A 31 -6.35 1.60 5.84
CA ARG A 31 -5.46 1.99 6.95
C ARG A 31 -4.14 2.58 6.46
N ALA A 32 -3.58 2.04 5.38
CA ALA A 32 -2.40 2.61 4.75
C ALA A 32 -2.67 4.03 4.22
N SER A 33 -3.84 4.26 3.63
CA SER A 33 -4.28 5.58 3.19
C SER A 33 -4.43 6.56 4.35
N ASP A 34 -5.07 6.14 5.46
CA ASP A 34 -5.16 6.95 6.68
C ASP A 34 -3.76 7.33 7.20
N ALA A 35 -2.86 6.35 7.28
CA ALA A 35 -1.47 6.57 7.70
C ALA A 35 -0.71 7.55 6.79
N ALA A 36 -0.95 7.46 5.47
CA ALA A 36 -0.36 8.39 4.51
C ALA A 36 -0.86 9.83 4.72
N PHE A 37 -2.10 10.05 5.18
CA PHE A 37 -2.57 11.40 5.56
C PHE A 37 -1.79 11.96 6.76
N TYR A 38 -1.56 11.15 7.79
CA TYR A 38 -0.77 11.57 8.96
C TYR A 38 0.67 11.85 8.58
N LEU A 39 1.29 10.97 7.78
CA LEU A 39 2.66 11.18 7.29
C LEU A 39 2.78 12.50 6.51
N ARG A 40 1.86 12.76 5.56
CA ARG A 40 1.83 14.03 4.81
C ARG A 40 1.72 15.25 5.71
N HIS A 41 0.85 15.16 6.72
CA HIS A 41 0.69 16.25 7.68
C HIS A 41 1.99 16.52 8.46
N ALA A 42 2.67 15.46 8.91
CA ALA A 42 3.97 15.57 9.59
C ALA A 42 5.07 16.18 8.68
N LEU A 43 4.95 15.97 7.35
CA LEU A 43 5.85 16.58 6.35
C LEU A 43 5.42 18.00 5.92
N GLY A 44 4.54 18.67 6.65
CA GLY A 44 4.09 20.03 6.38
C GLY A 44 2.99 20.15 5.33
N LEU A 45 2.54 19.04 4.71
CA LEU A 45 1.44 19.04 3.73
C LEU A 45 0.09 18.90 4.43
N SER A 46 -0.30 19.90 5.23
CA SER A 46 -1.61 19.93 5.86
C SER A 46 -2.74 20.14 4.83
N PRO A 47 -3.98 19.71 5.12
CA PRO A 47 -5.12 19.96 4.24
C PRO A 47 -5.38 21.44 3.95
N SER A 48 -5.06 22.34 4.88
CA SER A 48 -5.17 23.78 4.69
C SER A 48 -4.12 24.28 3.69
N ARG A 49 -2.87 23.83 3.82
CA ARG A 49 -1.78 24.18 2.91
C ARG A 49 -2.05 23.65 1.49
N ILE A 50 -2.50 22.39 1.37
CA ILE A 50 -2.87 21.81 0.07
C ILE A 50 -3.92 22.67 -0.64
N ARG A 51 -4.96 23.12 0.10
CA ARG A 51 -6.01 23.97 -0.49
C ARG A 51 -5.50 25.37 -0.86
N ALA A 52 -4.58 25.92 -0.08
CA ALA A 52 -4.05 27.26 -0.32
C ALA A 52 -3.04 27.30 -1.46
N GLU A 53 -2.20 26.29 -1.59
CA GLU A 53 -1.08 26.27 -2.55
C GLU A 53 -1.37 25.44 -3.80
N GLY A 54 -2.43 24.63 -3.82
CA GLY A 54 -2.73 23.74 -4.93
C GLY A 54 -1.69 22.63 -5.14
N ARG A 55 -0.93 22.29 -4.10
CA ARG A 55 0.12 21.26 -4.12
C ARG A 55 -0.26 20.11 -3.23
N ALA A 56 -0.11 18.87 -3.72
CA ALA A 56 -0.51 17.67 -3.01
C ALA A 56 0.54 16.55 -3.16
N MET A 57 0.45 15.55 -2.29
CA MET A 57 1.12 14.29 -2.48
C MET A 57 0.12 13.29 -3.08
N VAL A 58 0.46 12.70 -4.23
CA VAL A 58 -0.37 11.72 -4.93
C VAL A 58 0.30 10.35 -4.89
N ALA A 59 -0.48 9.31 -4.68
CA ALA A 59 0.00 7.94 -4.74
C ALA A 59 0.28 7.55 -6.21
N LEU A 60 1.43 6.92 -6.45
CA LEU A 60 1.85 6.44 -7.77
C LEU A 60 1.91 4.92 -7.81
N GLU A 61 2.38 4.28 -6.73
CA GLU A 61 2.52 2.84 -6.62
C GLU A 61 2.47 2.42 -5.16
N GLU A 62 1.86 1.27 -4.89
CA GLU A 62 1.85 0.66 -3.57
C GLU A 62 2.19 -0.82 -3.67
N HIS A 63 3.10 -1.28 -2.81
CA HIS A 63 3.44 -2.68 -2.63
C HIS A 63 3.06 -3.11 -1.22
N ILE A 64 2.09 -4.03 -1.13
CA ILE A 64 1.57 -4.53 0.14
C ILE A 64 2.01 -5.97 0.35
N ARG A 65 2.49 -6.27 1.56
CA ARG A 65 2.77 -7.64 2.00
C ARG A 65 1.97 -7.95 3.25
N PHE A 66 1.29 -9.09 3.24
CA PHE A 66 0.56 -9.63 4.37
C PHE A 66 1.44 -10.65 5.10
N HIS A 67 1.56 -10.51 6.42
CA HIS A 67 2.42 -11.33 7.28
C HIS A 67 1.58 -12.16 8.26
N ARG A 68 0.60 -11.53 8.92
CA ARG A 68 -0.32 -12.13 9.87
C ARG A 68 -1.71 -11.56 9.69
N GLU A 69 -2.70 -12.41 9.81
CA GLU A 69 -4.11 -12.02 9.77
C GLU A 69 -4.50 -11.20 11.01
N LEU A 70 -5.49 -10.33 10.83
CA LEU A 70 -6.19 -9.65 11.91
C LEU A 70 -7.65 -10.09 11.91
N ARG A 71 -8.25 -10.18 13.09
CA ARG A 71 -9.63 -10.61 13.29
C ARG A 71 -10.46 -9.56 13.99
N ALA A 72 -11.77 -9.67 13.90
CA ALA A 72 -12.68 -8.75 14.59
C ALA A 72 -12.35 -8.67 16.10
N GLY A 73 -12.19 -7.44 16.60
CA GLY A 73 -11.79 -7.14 17.97
C GLY A 73 -10.29 -6.96 18.18
N ASP A 74 -9.43 -7.31 17.23
CA ASP A 74 -7.99 -7.02 17.33
C ASP A 74 -7.76 -5.52 17.36
N ILE A 75 -6.84 -5.09 18.24
CA ILE A 75 -6.35 -3.72 18.27
C ILE A 75 -5.11 -3.63 17.39
N MET A 76 -5.10 -2.66 16.50
CA MET A 76 -4.03 -2.47 15.53
C MET A 76 -3.44 -1.06 15.61
N ASN A 77 -2.13 -0.98 15.40
CA ASN A 77 -1.41 0.27 15.26
C ASN A 77 -0.65 0.26 13.92
N MET A 78 -0.46 1.45 13.36
CA MET A 78 0.41 1.63 12.20
C MET A 78 1.45 2.69 12.51
N ARG A 79 2.69 2.40 12.14
CA ARG A 79 3.80 3.34 12.19
C ARG A 79 4.37 3.53 10.80
N SER A 80 4.83 4.73 10.53
CA SER A 80 5.28 5.11 9.20
C SER A 80 6.55 5.95 9.24
N ARG A 81 7.28 5.93 8.14
CA ARG A 81 8.40 6.85 7.91
C ARG A 81 8.69 7.02 6.42
N PRO A 82 9.30 8.13 6.00
CA PRO A 82 9.93 8.21 4.71
C PRO A 82 11.18 7.30 4.68
N VAL A 83 11.36 6.62 3.55
CA VAL A 83 12.53 5.76 3.26
C VAL A 83 13.49 6.49 2.34
N GLU A 84 12.96 7.18 1.36
CA GLU A 84 13.73 7.93 0.39
C GLU A 84 12.93 9.16 -0.04
N LEU A 85 13.58 10.31 -0.06
CA LEU A 85 13.03 11.54 -0.60
C LEU A 85 13.89 11.96 -1.80
N ARG A 86 13.34 11.81 -3.00
CA ARG A 86 13.95 12.21 -4.27
C ARG A 86 13.48 13.60 -4.66
N GLU A 87 13.96 14.11 -5.78
CA GLU A 87 13.61 15.48 -6.23
C GLU A 87 12.09 15.75 -6.24
N LYS A 88 11.27 14.82 -6.74
CA LYS A 88 9.80 15.00 -6.92
C LYS A 88 8.97 13.86 -6.34
N THR A 89 9.61 12.82 -5.86
CA THR A 89 8.93 11.62 -5.35
C THR A 89 9.46 11.23 -3.98
N MET A 90 8.65 10.50 -3.24
CA MET A 90 8.99 9.95 -1.94
C MET A 90 8.63 8.47 -1.89
N VAL A 91 9.54 7.66 -1.39
CA VAL A 91 9.23 6.30 -0.96
C VAL A 91 8.93 6.34 0.54
N SER A 92 7.76 5.86 0.94
CA SER A 92 7.38 5.72 2.34
C SER A 92 7.16 4.25 2.71
N PHE A 93 7.38 3.97 3.98
CA PHE A 93 7.13 2.68 4.58
C PHE A 93 6.08 2.81 5.67
N HIS A 94 5.10 1.91 5.66
CA HIS A 94 4.05 1.80 6.65
C HIS A 94 4.01 0.37 7.17
N GLU A 95 3.95 0.19 8.48
CA GLU A 95 3.88 -1.11 9.13
C GLU A 95 2.67 -1.17 10.06
N LEU A 96 1.74 -2.04 9.72
CA LEU A 96 0.58 -2.36 10.54
C LEU A 96 0.90 -3.58 11.41
N PHE A 97 0.65 -3.47 12.72
CA PHE A 97 0.87 -4.56 13.66
C PHE A 97 -0.28 -4.71 14.64
N ASN A 98 -0.45 -5.93 15.14
CA ASN A 98 -1.37 -6.22 16.23
C ASN A 98 -0.79 -5.70 17.54
N SER A 99 -1.53 -4.84 18.23
CA SER A 99 -1.04 -4.18 19.45
C SER A 99 -0.89 -5.13 20.64
N ALA A 100 -1.62 -6.24 20.65
CA ALA A 100 -1.57 -7.21 21.75
C ALA A 100 -0.36 -8.15 21.64
N SER A 101 -0.08 -8.65 20.41
CA SER A 101 1.05 -9.55 20.18
C SER A 101 2.34 -8.85 19.78
N GLY A 102 2.26 -7.62 19.27
CA GLY A 102 3.39 -6.91 18.68
C GLY A 102 3.81 -7.45 17.30
N GLU A 103 3.09 -8.45 16.75
CA GLU A 103 3.41 -9.04 15.46
C GLU A 103 2.98 -8.15 14.30
N THR A 104 3.86 -8.04 13.30
CA THR A 104 3.55 -7.34 12.04
C THR A 104 2.45 -8.08 11.28
N SER A 105 1.35 -7.39 10.99
CA SER A 105 0.25 -7.91 10.18
C SER A 105 0.42 -7.61 8.71
N ALA A 106 0.80 -6.39 8.38
CA ALA A 106 1.08 -6.00 7.00
C ALA A 106 2.16 -4.92 6.93
N THR A 107 2.84 -4.88 5.79
CA THR A 107 3.74 -3.79 5.42
C THR A 107 3.35 -3.21 4.08
N VAL A 108 3.43 -1.88 3.96
CA VAL A 108 3.18 -1.15 2.73
C VAL A 108 4.39 -0.30 2.39
N VAL A 109 4.91 -0.47 1.19
CA VAL A 109 5.91 0.42 0.60
C VAL A 109 5.20 1.21 -0.49
N ALA A 110 5.12 2.52 -0.33
CA ALA A 110 4.41 3.40 -1.24
C ALA A 110 5.36 4.38 -1.92
N LEU A 111 5.24 4.50 -3.24
CA LEU A 111 5.83 5.57 -4.02
C LEU A 111 4.77 6.66 -4.20
N SER A 112 5.11 7.87 -3.80
CA SER A 112 4.24 9.04 -3.94
C SER A 112 4.97 10.18 -4.65
N GLY A 113 4.22 11.05 -5.31
CA GLY A 113 4.76 12.21 -6.00
C GLY A 113 4.25 13.52 -5.43
N HIS A 114 5.12 14.54 -5.34
CA HIS A 114 4.71 15.91 -5.06
C HIS A 114 4.12 16.52 -6.34
N PHE A 115 2.89 16.93 -6.28
CA PHE A 115 2.07 17.20 -7.46
C PHE A 115 1.43 18.59 -7.41
N ASP A 116 1.56 19.33 -8.49
CA ASP A 116 0.86 20.58 -8.72
C ASP A 116 -0.52 20.27 -9.35
N LEU A 117 -1.58 20.65 -8.64
CA LEU A 117 -2.96 20.34 -9.02
C LEU A 117 -3.45 21.15 -10.22
N GLU A 118 -2.91 22.36 -10.41
CA GLU A 118 -3.24 23.23 -11.52
C GLU A 118 -2.45 22.83 -12.78
N ALA A 119 -1.12 22.77 -12.67
CA ALA A 119 -0.23 22.42 -13.78
C ALA A 119 -0.29 20.92 -14.14
N ARG A 120 -0.93 20.06 -13.30
CA ARG A 120 -1.10 18.62 -13.50
C ARG A 120 0.20 17.85 -13.73
N LYS A 121 1.25 18.21 -12.96
CA LYS A 121 2.58 17.59 -13.08
C LYS A 121 3.28 17.45 -11.74
N LEU A 122 4.27 16.56 -11.70
CA LEU A 122 5.18 16.43 -10.56
C LEU A 122 6.10 17.64 -10.46
N ILE A 123 6.26 18.15 -9.24
CA ILE A 123 7.11 19.29 -8.90
C ILE A 123 8.11 18.89 -7.81
N PRO A 124 9.26 19.60 -7.72
CA PRO A 124 10.22 19.38 -6.64
C PRO A 124 9.62 19.63 -5.26
N TRP A 125 10.12 18.88 -4.27
CA TRP A 125 9.88 19.18 -2.86
C TRP A 125 10.59 20.49 -2.48
N ASP A 126 9.98 21.25 -1.58
CA ASP A 126 10.61 22.43 -0.99
C ASP A 126 11.53 22.05 0.19
N ASP A 127 12.34 23.01 0.63
CA ASP A 127 13.28 22.82 1.74
C ASP A 127 12.57 22.51 3.05
N GLU A 128 11.35 22.99 3.25
CA GLU A 128 10.53 22.73 4.42
C GLU A 128 10.15 21.24 4.50
N ALA A 129 9.73 20.63 3.39
CA ALA A 129 9.43 19.21 3.32
C ALA A 129 10.67 18.35 3.56
N HIS A 130 11.84 18.74 3.00
CA HIS A 130 13.11 18.07 3.28
C HIS A 130 13.49 18.13 4.75
N ALA A 131 13.40 19.32 5.36
CA ALA A 131 13.70 19.51 6.78
C ALA A 131 12.74 18.70 7.68
N ALA A 132 11.45 18.68 7.35
CA ALA A 132 10.45 17.91 8.10
C ALA A 132 10.62 16.40 7.97
N ALA A 133 11.08 15.89 6.82
CA ALA A 133 11.32 14.48 6.59
C ALA A 133 12.60 13.97 7.27
N ALA A 134 13.63 14.80 7.39
CA ALA A 134 14.96 14.41 7.82
C ALA A 134 15.02 13.61 9.14
N PRO A 135 14.28 13.95 10.22
CA PRO A 135 14.31 13.20 11.47
C PRO A 135 13.81 11.76 11.35
N PHE A 136 12.92 11.52 10.40
CA PHE A 136 12.22 10.24 10.21
C PHE A 136 12.80 9.41 9.07
N LEU A 137 13.66 9.98 8.22
CA LEU A 137 14.22 9.30 7.06
C LEU A 137 15.09 8.12 7.49
N GLY A 138 14.76 6.92 7.05
CA GLY A 138 15.50 5.73 7.44
C GLY A 138 15.34 4.56 6.45
N PRO A 139 16.19 3.52 6.56
CA PRO A 139 16.22 2.43 5.60
C PRO A 139 14.91 1.63 5.59
N LEU A 140 14.61 1.04 4.43
CA LEU A 140 13.51 0.06 4.32
C LEU A 140 13.88 -1.19 5.14
N PRO A 141 13.00 -1.65 6.05
CA PRO A 141 13.23 -2.90 6.76
C PRO A 141 13.23 -4.10 5.81
N ALA A 142 14.14 -5.06 6.02
CA ALA A 142 14.30 -6.23 5.16
C ALA A 142 13.01 -7.06 5.00
N HIS A 143 12.17 -7.14 6.05
CA HIS A 143 10.89 -7.86 5.98
C HIS A 143 9.83 -7.16 5.09
N ALA A 144 10.05 -5.91 4.70
CA ALA A 144 9.19 -5.14 3.82
C ALA A 144 9.64 -5.17 2.35
N GLU A 145 10.85 -5.65 2.07
CA GLU A 145 11.37 -5.72 0.70
C GLU A 145 10.46 -6.57 -0.20
N PRO A 146 10.14 -6.11 -1.42
CA PRO A 146 9.38 -6.89 -2.38
C PRO A 146 10.04 -8.24 -2.66
N ARG A 147 9.25 -9.32 -2.64
CA ARG A 147 9.77 -10.62 -3.06
C ARG A 147 10.01 -10.60 -4.57
N SER A 148 11.21 -10.89 -5.02
CA SER A 148 11.44 -11.17 -6.42
C SER A 148 10.74 -12.48 -6.79
N VAL A 149 9.86 -12.44 -7.81
CA VAL A 149 9.36 -13.67 -8.42
C VAL A 149 10.44 -14.15 -9.38
N PRO A 150 11.06 -15.32 -9.17
CA PRO A 150 12.06 -15.86 -10.09
C PRO A 150 11.51 -15.90 -11.51
N ARG A 151 12.30 -15.47 -12.49
CA ARG A 151 11.89 -15.45 -13.91
C ARG A 151 11.43 -16.82 -14.41
N GLU A 152 12.04 -17.86 -13.89
CA GLU A 152 11.73 -19.26 -14.21
C GLU A 152 10.32 -19.70 -13.80
N LYS A 153 9.70 -19.00 -12.84
CA LYS A 153 8.32 -19.25 -12.40
C LYS A 153 7.29 -18.34 -13.07
N ARG A 154 7.73 -17.45 -13.95
CA ARG A 154 6.77 -16.67 -14.75
C ARG A 154 6.20 -17.58 -15.83
N LEU A 155 4.90 -17.77 -15.82
CA LEU A 155 4.22 -18.40 -16.94
C LEU A 155 4.56 -17.61 -18.22
N PRO A 156 4.81 -18.28 -19.34
CA PRO A 156 5.02 -17.60 -20.60
C PRO A 156 3.83 -16.69 -20.88
N ALA A 157 4.09 -15.51 -21.40
CA ALA A 157 3.01 -14.59 -21.77
C ALA A 157 2.10 -15.27 -22.79
N MET A 158 0.88 -15.59 -22.38
CA MET A 158 -0.13 -16.18 -23.27
C MET A 158 -0.65 -15.05 -24.17
N ARG A 159 -0.63 -15.27 -25.49
CA ARG A 159 -1.26 -14.34 -26.42
C ARG A 159 -2.77 -14.34 -26.18
N LEU A 160 -3.41 -13.19 -26.37
CA LEU A 160 -4.85 -13.05 -26.15
C LEU A 160 -5.67 -14.04 -27.00
N GLU A 161 -5.18 -14.35 -28.21
CA GLU A 161 -5.77 -15.32 -29.14
C GLU A 161 -5.72 -16.75 -28.57
N ASP A 162 -4.56 -17.14 -28.01
CA ASP A 162 -4.37 -18.46 -27.37
C ASP A 162 -5.24 -18.61 -26.12
N ALA A 163 -5.40 -17.53 -25.34
CA ALA A 163 -6.28 -17.51 -24.18
C ALA A 163 -7.77 -17.68 -24.58
N LYS A 164 -8.20 -17.04 -25.66
CA LYS A 164 -9.57 -17.19 -26.19
C LYS A 164 -9.85 -18.61 -26.64
N VAL A 165 -8.92 -19.24 -27.36
CA VAL A 165 -9.05 -20.63 -27.82
C VAL A 165 -9.14 -21.57 -26.63
N LYS A 166 -8.32 -21.39 -25.60
CA LYS A 166 -8.35 -22.21 -24.40
C LYS A 166 -9.68 -22.12 -23.65
N VAL A 167 -10.21 -20.90 -23.44
CA VAL A 167 -11.49 -20.70 -22.77
C VAL A 167 -12.65 -21.30 -23.59
N GLN A 168 -12.62 -21.20 -24.92
CA GLN A 168 -13.63 -21.84 -25.78
C GLN A 168 -13.58 -23.36 -25.69
N GLN A 169 -12.39 -23.97 -25.68
CA GLN A 169 -12.23 -25.41 -25.55
C GLN A 169 -12.72 -25.91 -24.18
N GLU A 170 -12.34 -25.25 -23.09
CA GLU A 170 -12.80 -25.57 -21.75
C GLU A 170 -14.34 -25.49 -21.61
N ALA A 171 -14.96 -24.51 -22.28
CA ALA A 171 -16.41 -24.38 -22.30
C ALA A 171 -17.10 -25.48 -23.14
N LEU A 172 -16.50 -25.90 -24.25
CA LEU A 172 -17.00 -27.01 -25.06
C LEU A 172 -16.89 -28.34 -24.31
N ASP A 173 -15.75 -28.62 -23.69
CA ASP A 173 -15.51 -29.84 -22.89
C ASP A 173 -16.48 -29.89 -21.70
N ALA A 174 -16.81 -28.77 -21.07
CA ALA A 174 -17.80 -28.68 -20.00
C ALA A 174 -19.22 -28.98 -20.49
N LEU A 175 -19.59 -28.51 -21.70
CA LEU A 175 -20.90 -28.79 -22.32
C LEU A 175 -21.05 -30.25 -22.73
N GLU A 176 -20.01 -30.85 -23.30
CA GLU A 176 -20.01 -32.27 -23.68
C GLU A 176 -20.19 -33.20 -22.46
N ASN A 177 -19.52 -32.85 -21.33
CA ASN A 177 -19.70 -33.58 -20.08
C ASN A 177 -21.07 -33.39 -19.43
N TYR A 178 -21.78 -32.28 -19.71
CA TYR A 178 -23.13 -32.01 -19.20
C TYR A 178 -24.21 -32.75 -20.01
N VAL A 179 -23.99 -33.02 -21.29
CA VAL A 179 -24.93 -33.72 -22.17
C VAL A 179 -24.79 -35.24 -22.04
N ALA A 180 -23.73 -35.74 -21.41
CA ALA A 180 -23.47 -37.18 -21.21
C ALA A 180 -24.11 -37.79 -19.94
N ILE A 181 -24.93 -37.00 -19.20
CA ILE A 181 -25.74 -37.46 -18.05
C ILE A 181 -27.21 -37.57 -18.49
#